data_b2948320390e402f9f3d73fc6692a7c2
#
_entry.id   b2948320390e402f9f3d73fc6692a7c2
#
_cell.length_a   1.000
_cell.length_b   1.000
_cell.length_c   1.000
_cell.angle_alpha   90.00
_cell.angle_beta   90.00
_cell.angle_gamma   90.00
#
_symmetry.space_group_name_H-M   'P 1'
#
loop_
_entity.id
_entity.type
_entity.pdbx_description
1 polymer ?
#
loop_
_entity_poly.entity_id
_entity_poly.type
_entity_poly.pdbx_seq_one_letter_code
_entity_poly.pdbx_strand_id
1 'polypeptide(L)'
;MNHRPVLRCFLLTMSLGFAALPTWADDDCNAPVDRWQSREAVRQMADRQGWQIQRLRIDDGCYEVKGTDAQGRSFKAKIDPETLKVLKIKQRDHQRSQERDRHGESAEQRSRPH
;
A
#
# COMPACT_ATOMS: atom_id res chain seq x y z
N MET A 1 -29.04 -61.17 3.91
CA MET A 1 -29.14 -60.40 4.08
C MET A 1 -28.51 -59.58 4.50
N ASN A 2 -27.86 -59.25 4.60
CA ASN A 2 -27.12 -58.52 4.98
C ASN A 2 -26.64 -57.47 4.37
N HIS A 3 -26.89 -56.73 4.42
CA HIS A 3 -26.47 -55.75 3.91
C HIS A 3 -25.80 -54.97 4.54
N ARG A 4 -24.95 -54.85 4.42
CA ARG A 4 -24.19 -54.11 4.91
C ARG A 4 -24.22 -52.86 4.47
N PRO A 5 -24.49 -52.01 5.06
CA PRO A 5 -24.33 -50.75 4.79
C PRO A 5 -23.00 -50.48 4.60
N VAL A 6 -22.77 -50.27 3.56
CA VAL A 6 -21.61 -49.83 3.29
C VAL A 6 -21.44 -48.54 3.80
N LEU A 7 -20.76 -48.57 4.85
CA LEU A 7 -20.34 -47.48 5.27
C LEU A 7 -19.55 -46.86 4.36
N ARG A 8 -20.01 -46.13 3.60
CA ARG A 8 -19.24 -45.39 2.93
C ARG A 8 -18.75 -44.40 3.77
N CYS A 9 -17.71 -44.50 4.22
CA CYS A 9 -16.92 -43.43 4.71
C CYS A 9 -16.74 -42.49 3.60
N PHE A 10 -17.63 -41.60 3.53
CA PHE A 10 -17.32 -40.44 2.81
C PHE A 10 -16.28 -39.76 3.57
N LEU A 11 -15.11 -40.03 3.24
CA LEU A 11 -14.04 -39.14 3.51
C LEU A 11 -14.33 -37.93 2.73
N LEU A 12 -15.06 -37.08 3.36
CA LEU A 12 -15.01 -35.72 3.00
C LEU A 12 -13.63 -35.27 3.19
N THR A 13 -12.86 -35.43 2.18
CA THR A 13 -11.64 -34.68 2.10
C THR A 13 -12.07 -33.25 1.95
N MET A 14 -12.14 -32.61 3.07
CA MET A 14 -12.15 -31.18 3.04
C MET A 14 -10.84 -30.78 2.47
N SER A 15 -10.82 -30.58 1.20
CA SER A 15 -9.72 -29.86 0.64
C SER A 15 -9.90 -28.45 1.14
N LEU A 16 -9.17 -28.14 2.17
CA LEU A 16 -8.98 -26.79 2.53
C LEU A 16 -8.29 -26.16 1.37
N GLY A 17 -9.07 -25.49 0.56
CA GLY A 17 -8.47 -24.66 -0.42
C GLY A 17 -7.76 -23.56 0.31
N PHE A 18 -6.46 -23.63 0.36
CA PHE A 18 -5.69 -22.51 0.75
C PHE A 18 -5.86 -21.50 -0.36
N ALA A 19 -6.77 -20.61 -0.14
CA ALA A 19 -6.75 -19.41 -0.89
C ALA A 19 -5.43 -18.73 -0.55
N ALA A 20 -4.52 -18.76 -1.46
CA ALA A 20 -3.31 -18.00 -1.31
C ALA A 20 -3.70 -16.55 -1.21
N LEU A 21 -3.67 -16.02 -0.02
CA LEU A 21 -3.83 -14.61 0.18
C LEU A 21 -2.67 -13.90 -0.51
N PRO A 22 -2.97 -12.93 -1.35
CA PRO A 22 -1.89 -12.16 -1.91
C PRO A 22 -1.11 -11.57 -0.77
N THR A 23 0.13 -11.92 -0.69
CA THR A 23 1.01 -11.32 0.28
C THR A 23 1.21 -9.88 -0.14
N TRP A 24 0.72 -9.00 0.67
CA TRP A 24 0.85 -7.56 0.45
C TRP A 24 2.26 -7.05 0.71
N ALA A 25 3.22 -7.96 0.77
CA ALA A 25 4.60 -7.61 0.95
C ALA A 25 5.23 -7.05 -0.32
N ASP A 26 4.49 -7.04 -1.41
CA ASP A 26 5.03 -6.63 -2.68
C ASP A 26 4.75 -5.18 -2.96
N ASP A 27 5.17 -4.31 -2.05
CA ASP A 27 5.28 -2.90 -2.35
C ASP A 27 6.51 -2.63 -3.23
N ASP A 28 7.29 -3.68 -3.53
CA ASP A 28 8.50 -3.55 -4.31
C ASP A 28 8.18 -3.62 -5.79
N CYS A 29 8.65 -2.65 -6.51
CA CYS A 29 8.52 -2.63 -7.95
C CYS A 29 9.71 -3.31 -8.58
N ASN A 30 9.47 -4.13 -9.57
CA ASN A 30 10.51 -4.89 -10.24
C ASN A 30 10.74 -4.49 -11.69
N ALA A 31 10.22 -3.36 -12.09
CA ALA A 31 10.37 -2.90 -13.47
C ALA A 31 11.83 -2.58 -13.78
N PRO A 32 12.36 -3.07 -14.91
CA PRO A 32 13.70 -2.72 -15.33
C PRO A 32 13.81 -1.21 -15.57
N VAL A 33 14.95 -0.64 -15.21
CA VAL A 33 15.14 0.81 -15.28
C VAL A 33 14.96 1.36 -16.69
N ASP A 34 15.30 0.59 -17.71
CA ASP A 34 15.13 1.00 -19.09
C ASP A 34 13.67 1.09 -19.54
N ARG A 35 12.75 0.55 -18.77
CA ARG A 35 11.31 0.65 -19.01
C ARG A 35 10.61 1.69 -18.14
N TRP A 36 11.37 2.37 -17.30
CA TRP A 36 10.77 3.35 -16.41
C TRP A 36 10.33 4.56 -17.21
N GLN A 37 9.17 5.02 -16.87
CA GLN A 37 8.70 6.29 -17.37
C GLN A 37 9.37 7.43 -16.62
N SER A 38 9.41 8.60 -17.23
CA SER A 38 10.11 9.74 -16.68
C SER A 38 9.38 10.31 -15.47
N ARG A 39 10.07 11.06 -14.66
CA ARG A 39 9.45 11.80 -13.56
C ARG A 39 8.38 12.78 -14.05
N GLU A 40 8.59 13.33 -15.24
CA GLU A 40 7.62 14.21 -15.86
C GLU A 40 6.31 13.47 -16.17
N ALA A 41 6.39 12.23 -16.61
CA ALA A 41 5.21 11.41 -16.83
C ALA A 41 4.44 11.18 -15.52
N VAL A 42 5.16 11.00 -14.41
CA VAL A 42 4.52 10.88 -13.09
C VAL A 42 3.81 12.19 -12.72
N ARG A 43 4.44 13.32 -12.97
CA ARG A 43 3.83 14.63 -12.68
C ARG A 43 2.58 14.87 -13.51
N GLN A 44 2.61 14.49 -14.77
CA GLN A 44 1.44 14.60 -15.64
C GLN A 44 0.29 13.70 -15.15
N MET A 45 0.62 12.49 -14.74
CA MET A 45 -0.37 11.59 -14.18
C MET A 45 -0.96 12.19 -12.88
N ALA A 46 -0.13 12.75 -12.04
CA ALA A 46 -0.56 13.40 -10.81
C ALA A 46 -1.48 14.58 -11.08
N ASP A 47 -1.17 15.38 -12.08
CA ASP A 47 -2.01 16.51 -12.47
C ASP A 47 -3.40 16.03 -12.91
N ARG A 48 -3.47 14.94 -13.65
CA ARG A 48 -4.75 14.36 -14.06
C ARG A 48 -5.57 13.87 -12.87
N GLN A 49 -4.88 13.42 -11.80
CA GLN A 49 -5.54 12.98 -10.57
C GLN A 49 -5.92 14.14 -9.65
N GLY A 50 -5.50 15.35 -9.98
CA GLY A 50 -5.71 16.50 -9.10
C GLY A 50 -4.75 16.53 -7.92
N TRP A 51 -3.62 15.84 -8.02
CA TRP A 51 -2.64 15.77 -6.95
C TRP A 51 -1.64 16.91 -7.06
N GLN A 52 -1.25 17.46 -5.94
CA GLN A 52 -0.12 18.38 -5.86
C GLN A 52 1.05 17.64 -5.25
N ILE A 53 2.08 17.43 -6.06
CA ILE A 53 3.26 16.69 -5.60
C ILE A 53 4.16 17.62 -4.82
N GLN A 54 4.46 17.24 -3.60
CA GLN A 54 5.45 17.93 -2.77
C GLN A 54 6.80 17.25 -2.87
N ARG A 55 6.83 15.96 -3.05
CA ARG A 55 8.05 15.19 -3.14
C ARG A 55 7.86 13.97 -4.04
N LEU A 56 8.78 13.78 -4.94
CA LEU A 56 8.84 12.61 -5.80
C LEU A 56 10.22 11.97 -5.66
N ARG A 57 10.27 10.76 -5.23
CA ARG A 57 11.53 10.03 -5.07
C ARG A 57 11.38 8.58 -5.52
N ILE A 58 12.51 7.88 -5.58
CA ILE A 58 12.52 6.45 -5.87
C ILE A 58 12.72 5.72 -4.55
N ASP A 59 11.89 4.75 -4.28
CA ASP A 59 11.94 3.96 -3.07
C ASP A 59 11.60 2.51 -3.39
N ASP A 60 12.49 1.60 -3.09
CA ASP A 60 12.31 0.16 -3.34
C ASP A 60 11.94 -0.16 -4.79
N GLY A 61 12.55 0.52 -5.73
CA GLY A 61 12.28 0.29 -7.15
C GLY A 61 10.98 0.89 -7.66
N CYS A 62 10.25 1.62 -6.82
CA CYS A 62 9.02 2.32 -7.18
C CYS A 62 9.22 3.81 -7.14
N TYR A 63 8.37 4.53 -7.85
CA TYR A 63 8.22 5.97 -7.58
C TYR A 63 7.36 6.16 -6.35
N GLU A 64 7.82 6.99 -5.43
CA GLU A 64 7.05 7.37 -4.26
C GLU A 64 6.70 8.84 -4.34
N VAL A 65 5.43 9.15 -4.25
CA VAL A 65 4.92 10.52 -4.33
C VAL A 65 4.32 10.90 -2.99
N LYS A 66 4.74 12.05 -2.47
CA LYS A 66 4.07 12.67 -1.34
C LYS A 66 3.46 13.97 -1.80
N GLY A 67 2.29 14.23 -1.36
CA GLY A 67 1.61 15.48 -1.73
C GLY A 67 0.24 15.60 -1.11
N THR A 68 -0.59 16.42 -1.74
CA THR A 68 -1.99 16.59 -1.36
C THR A 68 -2.88 16.16 -2.51
N ASP A 69 -3.99 15.53 -2.19
CA ASP A 69 -4.95 15.10 -3.19
C ASP A 69 -5.93 16.24 -3.55
N ALA A 70 -6.89 15.94 -4.43
CA ALA A 70 -7.85 16.93 -4.89
C ALA A 70 -8.73 17.49 -3.76
N GLN A 71 -8.85 16.77 -2.66
CA GLN A 71 -9.60 17.20 -1.49
C GLN A 71 -8.71 17.89 -0.44
N GLY A 72 -7.46 18.15 -0.76
CA GLY A 72 -6.53 18.78 0.16
C GLY A 72 -5.98 17.89 1.25
N ARG A 73 -6.16 16.57 1.13
CA ARG A 73 -5.65 15.63 2.12
C ARG A 73 -4.23 15.22 1.78
N SER A 74 -3.39 15.13 2.79
CA SER A 74 -2.04 14.63 2.60
C SER A 74 -2.05 13.15 2.26
N PHE A 75 -1.22 12.75 1.32
CA PHE A 75 -1.11 11.35 0.93
C PHE A 75 0.32 10.98 0.60
N LYS A 76 0.56 9.68 0.57
CA LYS A 76 1.79 9.07 0.11
C LYS A 76 1.40 7.90 -0.79
N ALA A 77 1.93 7.86 -1.97
CA ALA A 77 1.59 6.83 -2.95
C ALA A 77 2.82 6.16 -3.50
N LYS A 78 2.75 4.85 -3.70
CA LYS A 78 3.75 4.10 -4.45
C LYS A 78 3.21 3.79 -5.83
N ILE A 79 4.02 4.04 -6.83
CA ILE A 79 3.63 3.98 -8.22
C ILE A 79 4.60 3.10 -8.98
N ASP A 80 4.08 2.18 -9.78
CA ASP A 80 4.90 1.36 -10.64
C ASP A 80 5.58 2.24 -11.70
N PRO A 81 6.90 2.23 -11.80
CA PRO A 81 7.57 3.16 -12.70
C PRO A 81 7.39 2.83 -14.18
N GLU A 82 7.00 1.61 -14.51
CA GLU A 82 6.76 1.22 -15.90
C GLU A 82 5.35 1.57 -16.35
N THR A 83 4.35 1.25 -15.57
CA THR A 83 2.94 1.41 -15.95
C THR A 83 2.29 2.67 -15.41
N LEU A 84 2.90 3.29 -14.42
CA LEU A 84 2.36 4.39 -13.62
C LEU A 84 1.11 4.00 -12.83
N LYS A 85 0.93 2.70 -12.62
CA LYS A 85 -0.17 2.22 -11.81
C LYS A 85 0.09 2.54 -10.34
N VAL A 86 -0.90 3.08 -9.66
CA VAL A 86 -0.81 3.32 -8.23
C VAL A 86 -0.97 1.99 -7.52
N LEU A 87 0.08 1.54 -6.86
CA LEU A 87 0.12 0.26 -6.16
C LEU A 87 -0.39 0.38 -4.74
N LYS A 88 -0.12 1.50 -4.11
CA LYS A 88 -0.49 1.72 -2.73
C LYS A 88 -0.66 3.21 -2.50
N ILE A 89 -1.68 3.58 -1.77
CA ILE A 89 -1.89 4.96 -1.40
C ILE A 89 -2.31 5.03 0.06
N LYS A 90 -1.66 5.88 0.81
CA LYS A 90 -2.03 6.15 2.19
C LYS A 90 -2.44 7.60 2.29
N GLN A 91 -3.66 7.84 2.67
CA GLN A 91 -4.18 9.17 2.90
C GLN A 91 -4.15 9.48 4.37
N ARG A 92 -3.78 10.70 4.71
CA ARG A 92 -3.79 11.15 6.08
C ARG A 92 -4.73 12.32 6.18
N ASP A 93 -5.72 12.18 7.06
CA ASP A 93 -6.54 13.32 7.40
C ASP A 93 -5.72 14.25 8.30
N HIS A 94 -5.95 15.54 8.17
CA HIS A 94 -5.28 16.53 9.01
C HIS A 94 -5.38 16.23 10.50
N GLN A 95 -6.49 15.67 10.93
CA GLN A 95 -6.70 15.32 12.32
C GLN A 95 -5.76 14.23 12.81
N ARG A 96 -5.52 13.21 11.98
CA ARG A 96 -4.60 12.14 12.35
C ARG A 96 -3.16 12.61 12.42
N SER A 97 -2.79 13.55 11.60
CA SER A 97 -1.44 14.10 11.65
C SER A 97 -1.22 14.85 12.96
N GLN A 98 -2.19 15.62 13.38
CA GLN A 98 -2.12 16.35 14.63
C GLN A 98 -2.09 15.46 15.86
N GLU A 99 -2.83 14.36 15.82
CA GLU A 99 -2.80 13.40 16.92
C GLU A 99 -1.44 12.71 17.05
N ARG A 100 -0.83 12.38 15.93
CA ARG A 100 0.50 11.78 15.95
C ARG A 100 1.56 12.74 16.47
N ASP A 101 1.49 13.99 16.06
CA ASP A 101 2.41 15.01 16.53
C ASP A 101 2.23 15.25 18.03
N ARG A 102 1.00 15.24 18.50
CA ARG A 102 0.72 15.36 19.93
C ARG A 102 1.22 14.16 20.73
N HIS A 103 1.07 12.98 20.19
CA HIS A 103 1.62 11.79 20.84
C HIS A 103 3.14 11.80 20.84
N GLY A 104 3.75 12.24 19.78
CA GLY A 104 5.19 12.40 19.70
C GLY A 104 5.71 13.42 20.71
N GLU A 105 5.06 14.55 20.82
CA GLU A 105 5.43 15.59 21.77
C GLU A 105 5.24 15.13 23.21
N SER A 106 4.18 14.47 23.51
CA SER A 106 3.93 13.98 24.87
C SER A 106 4.96 12.94 25.30
N ALA A 107 5.36 12.07 24.39
CA ALA A 107 6.38 11.08 24.68
C ALA A 107 7.75 11.74 24.85
N GLU A 108 8.02 12.75 24.07
CA GLU A 108 9.29 13.45 24.15
C GLU A 108 9.40 14.27 25.43
N GLN A 109 8.34 14.91 25.86
CA GLN A 109 8.32 15.64 27.11
C GLN A 109 8.48 14.74 28.34
N ARG A 110 7.99 13.52 28.26
CA ARG A 110 8.16 12.57 29.36
C ARG A 110 9.58 12.06 29.49
N SER A 111 10.34 12.05 28.42
CA SER A 111 11.71 11.57 28.46
C SER A 111 12.71 12.67 28.78
N ARG A 112 12.29 13.92 28.85
CA ARG A 112 13.19 15.00 29.29
C ARG A 112 13.09 15.15 30.78
N PRO A 113 14.21 14.96 31.51
CA PRO A 113 14.20 15.26 32.91
C PRO A 113 14.18 16.77 33.06
N HIS A 114 13.33 17.23 33.88
CA HIS A 114 13.31 18.65 34.26
C HIS A 114 14.28 18.90 35.42
#